data_249453ec12f52894230f6f4f5261231c
#
_entry.id   249453ec12f52894230f6f4f5261231c
#
_cell.length_a   1.000
_cell.length_b   1.000
_cell.length_c   1.000
_cell.angle_alpha   90.00
_cell.angle_beta   90.00
_cell.angle_gamma   90.00
#
_symmetry.space_group_name_H-M   'P 1'
#
loop_
_entity.id
_entity.type
_entity.pdbx_description
1 polymer ?
#
loop_
_entity_poly.entity_id
_entity_poly.type
_entity_poly.pdbx_seq_one_letter_code
_entity_poly.pdbx_strand_id
1 'polypeptide(L)'
;MKLMLSIRISILVLTVSLLSATAVSQGTLADYERALGLRDKVQGKAVNLPERANWIGKTSRFWYRKSVVGGNEFVLVDAETLAKRPAFDHERLATALSTATGEKHSALKLPFQQITFADDEKSFEFSVTDARWRCELADYSVKKLPPEERRGGITFNTGLPGPRYNFPRTDAKVSPDGKWEAWINNFNVWVRPNGKREGTALSFDGSEGNYYALASLVWSPDSKMVAVYRVRPGYNRKIQFVESTPADQVQPKYHSMDYAKPGDALDHPQPVLFHVESKKQMVVDNALFPNPYNLTRIEWRKDNRAFTFEYNQRGHQVYRVLELDATT
;
A
#
# COMPACT_ATOMS: atom_id res chain seq x y z
N MET A 1 -15.55 55.70 -53.31
CA MET A 1 -15.02 55.42 -51.97
C MET A 1 -15.84 54.32 -51.19
N LYS A 2 -17.15 54.37 -51.14
CA LYS A 2 -18.00 53.37 -50.46
C LYS A 2 -17.89 51.93 -51.02
N LEU A 3 -17.79 51.73 -52.34
CA LEU A 3 -17.71 50.48 -52.99
C LEU A 3 -16.40 49.75 -52.68
N MET A 4 -15.25 50.46 -52.69
CA MET A 4 -13.96 49.89 -52.32
C MET A 4 -13.86 49.49 -50.85
N LEU A 5 -14.55 50.21 -49.96
CA LEU A 5 -14.59 49.88 -48.53
C LEU A 5 -15.42 48.61 -48.29
N SER A 6 -16.54 48.44 -48.97
CA SER A 6 -17.39 47.23 -48.89
C SER A 6 -16.65 45.98 -49.40
N ILE A 7 -15.92 46.07 -50.50
CA ILE A 7 -15.09 44.96 -51.03
C ILE A 7 -13.97 44.56 -50.06
N ARG A 8 -13.31 45.54 -49.45
CA ARG A 8 -12.25 45.25 -48.43
C ARG A 8 -12.80 44.58 -47.16
N ILE A 9 -13.99 45.01 -46.72
CA ILE A 9 -14.67 44.36 -45.57
C ILE A 9 -15.09 42.94 -45.92
N SER A 10 -15.66 42.72 -47.12
CA SER A 10 -16.04 41.36 -47.57
C SER A 10 -14.86 40.44 -47.71
N ILE A 11 -13.70 40.89 -48.21
CA ILE A 11 -12.47 40.10 -48.27
C ILE A 11 -11.94 39.81 -46.88
N LEU A 12 -11.99 40.76 -45.95
CA LEU A 12 -11.54 40.56 -44.58
C LEU A 12 -12.41 39.53 -43.84
N VAL A 13 -13.73 39.60 -44.00
CA VAL A 13 -14.67 38.60 -43.44
C VAL A 13 -14.43 37.21 -44.03
N LEU A 14 -14.21 37.13 -45.35
CA LEU A 14 -13.94 35.85 -46.01
C LEU A 14 -12.60 35.25 -45.57
N THR A 15 -11.55 36.05 -45.38
CA THR A 15 -10.26 35.59 -44.87
C THR A 15 -10.33 35.14 -43.39
N VAL A 16 -11.08 35.85 -42.54
CA VAL A 16 -11.29 35.43 -41.15
C VAL A 16 -12.11 34.12 -41.10
N SER A 17 -13.10 33.94 -41.96
CA SER A 17 -13.88 32.69 -42.05
C SER A 17 -13.05 31.48 -42.58
N LEU A 18 -12.06 31.72 -43.41
CA LEU A 18 -11.14 30.67 -43.91
C LEU A 18 -10.06 30.32 -42.89
N LEU A 19 -9.74 31.19 -41.95
CA LEU A 19 -8.85 30.94 -40.84
C LEU A 19 -9.51 30.19 -39.66
N SER A 20 -10.83 30.04 -39.66
CA SER A 20 -11.57 29.17 -38.71
C SER A 20 -11.42 27.65 -39.06
N ALA A 21 -10.49 27.31 -39.96
CA ALA A 21 -10.22 25.93 -40.29
C ALA A 21 -9.61 25.21 -39.09
N THR A 22 -10.48 24.47 -38.45
CA THR A 22 -10.18 23.22 -37.73
C THR A 22 -9.06 23.32 -36.67
N ALA A 23 -9.34 23.98 -35.56
CA ALA A 23 -8.73 23.59 -34.33
C ALA A 23 -9.22 22.17 -34.01
N VAL A 24 -8.62 21.15 -34.63
CA VAL A 24 -8.82 19.77 -34.22
C VAL A 24 -8.12 19.60 -32.88
N SER A 25 -8.76 20.06 -31.82
CA SER A 25 -8.23 19.98 -30.46
C SER A 25 -8.43 18.58 -29.83
N GLN A 26 -9.10 17.68 -30.56
CA GLN A 26 -9.40 16.32 -30.10
C GLN A 26 -8.93 15.33 -31.15
N GLY A 27 -8.35 14.20 -30.67
CA GLY A 27 -7.96 13.11 -31.54
C GLY A 27 -9.16 12.50 -32.29
N THR A 28 -8.89 11.87 -33.42
CA THR A 28 -9.91 11.12 -34.17
C THR A 28 -10.33 9.85 -33.42
N LEU A 29 -11.48 9.25 -33.79
CA LEU A 29 -11.88 7.97 -33.24
C LEU A 29 -10.76 6.91 -33.38
N ALA A 30 -10.08 6.90 -34.51
CA ALA A 30 -8.95 5.98 -34.75
C ALA A 30 -7.76 6.25 -33.79
N ASP A 31 -7.54 7.48 -33.34
CA ASP A 31 -6.51 7.80 -32.34
C ASP A 31 -6.90 7.24 -30.97
N TYR A 32 -8.16 7.35 -30.60
CA TYR A 32 -8.66 6.76 -29.34
C TYR A 32 -8.63 5.23 -29.37
N GLU A 33 -9.08 4.61 -30.45
CA GLU A 33 -9.03 3.14 -30.64
C GLU A 33 -7.57 2.64 -30.59
N ARG A 34 -6.66 3.35 -31.25
CA ARG A 34 -5.22 3.04 -31.19
C ARG A 34 -4.66 3.18 -29.76
N ALA A 35 -5.01 4.24 -29.05
CA ALA A 35 -4.59 4.47 -27.67
C ALA A 35 -5.13 3.41 -26.72
N LEU A 36 -6.41 3.07 -26.81
CA LEU A 36 -7.04 2.02 -26.00
C LEU A 36 -6.45 0.64 -26.31
N GLY A 37 -6.20 0.33 -27.58
CA GLY A 37 -5.57 -0.92 -28.01
C GLY A 37 -4.06 -1.03 -27.73
N LEU A 38 -3.41 0.06 -27.27
CA LEU A 38 -1.98 0.05 -26.99
C LEU A 38 -1.63 -0.89 -25.84
N ARG A 39 -2.46 -0.93 -24.81
CA ARG A 39 -2.28 -1.82 -23.67
C ARG A 39 -2.22 -3.28 -24.09
N ASP A 40 -3.14 -3.71 -24.92
CA ASP A 40 -3.20 -5.10 -25.41
C ASP A 40 -2.00 -5.45 -26.30
N LYS A 41 -1.49 -4.46 -27.05
CA LYS A 41 -0.29 -4.63 -27.88
C LYS A 41 0.99 -4.81 -27.09
N VAL A 42 1.09 -4.24 -25.89
CA VAL A 42 2.31 -4.30 -25.04
C VAL A 42 2.19 -5.28 -23.89
N GLN A 43 0.96 -5.66 -23.51
CA GLN A 43 0.72 -6.57 -22.40
C GLN A 43 1.39 -7.93 -22.68
N GLY A 44 2.13 -8.43 -21.69
CA GLY A 44 2.82 -9.73 -21.77
C GLY A 44 4.07 -9.75 -22.66
N LYS A 45 4.46 -8.63 -23.29
CA LYS A 45 5.70 -8.56 -24.09
C LYS A 45 6.96 -8.35 -23.26
N ALA A 46 6.84 -7.72 -22.10
CA ALA A 46 7.94 -7.63 -21.15
C ALA A 46 7.95 -8.91 -20.29
N VAL A 47 9.07 -9.60 -20.30
CA VAL A 47 9.31 -10.84 -19.54
C VAL A 47 10.42 -10.64 -18.52
N ASN A 48 10.51 -11.56 -17.55
CA ASN A 48 11.45 -11.51 -16.43
C ASN A 48 11.28 -10.27 -15.53
N LEU A 49 10.10 -9.66 -15.51
CA LEU A 49 9.76 -8.61 -14.55
C LEU A 49 9.44 -9.25 -13.20
N PRO A 50 10.31 -9.10 -12.20
CA PRO A 50 10.02 -9.61 -10.86
C PRO A 50 9.00 -8.73 -10.17
N GLU A 51 8.09 -9.34 -9.43
CA GLU A 51 7.25 -8.67 -8.45
C GLU A 51 7.99 -8.57 -7.11
N ARG A 52 7.33 -7.99 -6.11
CA ARG A 52 7.91 -7.82 -4.77
C ARG A 52 8.34 -9.18 -4.18
N ALA A 53 9.51 -9.20 -3.55
CA ALA A 53 9.98 -10.35 -2.76
C ALA A 53 9.15 -10.53 -1.49
N ASN A 54 8.80 -11.79 -1.20
CA ASN A 54 8.04 -12.18 -0.03
C ASN A 54 8.88 -13.16 0.80
N TRP A 55 9.33 -12.73 1.96
CA TRP A 55 10.17 -13.52 2.86
C TRP A 55 9.37 -14.64 3.53
N ILE A 56 9.99 -15.80 3.69
CA ILE A 56 9.38 -16.98 4.33
C ILE A 56 9.75 -16.99 5.80
N GLY A 57 8.79 -16.71 6.66
CA GLY A 57 8.98 -16.71 8.10
C GLY A 57 10.21 -15.90 8.53
N LYS A 58 11.07 -16.49 9.34
CA LYS A 58 12.35 -15.91 9.80
C LYS A 58 13.58 -16.47 9.08
N THR A 59 13.39 -17.09 7.92
CA THR A 59 14.46 -17.71 7.14
C THR A 59 15.18 -16.70 6.23
N SER A 60 16.30 -17.11 5.65
CA SER A 60 17.01 -16.38 4.60
C SER A 60 16.39 -16.58 3.21
N ARG A 61 15.21 -17.19 3.12
CA ARG A 61 14.55 -17.53 1.87
C ARG A 61 13.38 -16.61 1.60
N PHE A 62 13.20 -16.27 0.32
CA PHE A 62 12.05 -15.51 -0.16
C PHE A 62 11.58 -16.05 -1.51
N TRP A 63 10.34 -15.78 -1.84
CA TRP A 63 9.79 -16.05 -3.15
C TRP A 63 9.33 -14.76 -3.82
N TYR A 64 9.29 -14.76 -5.13
CA TYR A 64 8.67 -13.72 -5.94
C TYR A 64 8.02 -14.33 -7.17
N ARG A 65 7.02 -13.64 -7.71
CA ARG A 65 6.43 -13.95 -9.00
C ARG A 65 7.12 -13.11 -10.07
N LYS A 66 7.38 -13.70 -11.23
CA LYS A 66 7.90 -12.98 -12.41
C LYS A 66 7.07 -13.28 -13.64
N SER A 67 7.03 -12.33 -14.58
CA SER A 67 6.43 -12.53 -15.90
C SER A 67 7.31 -13.44 -16.75
N VAL A 68 6.68 -14.35 -17.49
CA VAL A 68 7.31 -15.19 -18.51
C VAL A 68 6.45 -15.17 -19.78
N VAL A 69 6.96 -15.69 -20.90
CA VAL A 69 6.16 -15.82 -22.12
C VAL A 69 4.94 -16.71 -21.81
N GLY A 70 3.75 -16.16 -22.01
CA GLY A 70 2.50 -16.88 -21.78
C GLY A 70 1.91 -16.81 -20.38
N GLY A 71 2.58 -16.18 -19.41
CA GLY A 71 2.04 -16.04 -18.07
C GLY A 71 3.04 -15.62 -17.00
N ASN A 72 3.03 -16.31 -15.85
CA ASN A 72 3.86 -15.99 -14.69
C ASN A 72 4.44 -17.28 -14.07
N GLU A 73 5.56 -17.12 -13.40
CA GLU A 73 6.27 -18.19 -12.69
C GLU A 73 6.61 -17.73 -11.27
N PHE A 74 6.47 -18.63 -10.29
CA PHE A 74 6.87 -18.40 -8.91
C PHE A 74 8.28 -18.93 -8.69
N VAL A 75 9.18 -18.09 -8.20
CA VAL A 75 10.60 -18.40 -7.97
C VAL A 75 10.90 -18.32 -6.49
N LEU A 76 11.57 -19.34 -5.97
CA LEU A 76 12.12 -19.37 -4.62
C LEU A 76 13.62 -19.07 -4.69
N VAL A 77 14.07 -18.20 -3.81
CA VAL A 77 15.48 -17.79 -3.69
C VAL A 77 15.96 -18.04 -2.27
N ASP A 78 17.11 -18.60 -2.16
CA ASP A 78 17.88 -18.65 -0.92
C ASP A 78 18.91 -17.51 -0.95
N ALA A 79 18.78 -16.54 -0.04
CA ALA A 79 19.62 -15.35 -0.04
C ALA A 79 21.05 -15.60 0.47
N GLU A 80 21.30 -16.70 1.19
CA GLU A 80 22.65 -17.07 1.66
C GLU A 80 23.44 -17.74 0.56
N THR A 81 22.81 -18.69 -0.15
CA THR A 81 23.48 -19.45 -1.21
C THR A 81 23.33 -18.83 -2.58
N LEU A 82 22.47 -17.82 -2.74
CA LEU A 82 22.05 -17.18 -3.99
C LEU A 82 21.39 -18.15 -4.98
N ALA A 83 20.98 -19.32 -4.51
CA ALA A 83 20.33 -20.34 -5.32
C ALA A 83 18.90 -19.89 -5.68
N LYS A 84 18.54 -20.09 -6.96
CA LYS A 84 17.18 -19.83 -7.48
C LYS A 84 16.60 -21.10 -8.07
N ARG A 85 15.33 -21.36 -7.74
CA ARG A 85 14.59 -22.51 -8.29
C ARG A 85 13.09 -22.16 -8.37
N PRO A 86 12.29 -22.90 -9.14
CA PRO A 86 10.85 -22.80 -9.04
C PRO A 86 10.40 -22.97 -7.58
N ALA A 87 9.45 -22.15 -7.13
CA ALA A 87 8.93 -22.25 -5.77
C ALA A 87 8.20 -23.57 -5.52
N PHE A 88 7.62 -24.12 -6.58
CA PHE A 88 6.95 -25.43 -6.63
C PHE A 88 6.87 -25.91 -8.07
N ASP A 89 6.44 -27.14 -8.29
CA ASP A 89 6.13 -27.66 -9.63
C ASP A 89 4.78 -27.10 -10.09
N HIS A 90 4.83 -26.14 -11.03
CA HIS A 90 3.66 -25.43 -11.53
C HIS A 90 2.67 -26.33 -12.27
N GLU A 91 3.17 -27.35 -13.01
CA GLU A 91 2.32 -28.30 -13.76
C GLU A 91 1.56 -29.22 -12.81
N ARG A 92 2.24 -29.78 -11.82
CA ARG A 92 1.61 -30.63 -10.81
C ARG A 92 0.56 -29.87 -10.02
N LEU A 93 0.87 -28.62 -9.61
CA LEU A 93 -0.08 -27.78 -8.89
C LEU A 93 -1.32 -27.43 -9.77
N ALA A 94 -1.10 -27.04 -11.03
CA ALA A 94 -2.19 -26.73 -11.94
C ALA A 94 -3.13 -27.91 -12.15
N THR A 95 -2.57 -29.13 -12.28
CA THR A 95 -3.33 -30.37 -12.40
C THR A 95 -4.14 -30.68 -11.13
N ALA A 96 -3.49 -30.61 -9.96
CA ALA A 96 -4.13 -30.87 -8.67
C ALA A 96 -5.25 -29.84 -8.38
N LEU A 97 -4.98 -28.58 -8.67
CA LEU A 97 -5.97 -27.50 -8.50
C LEU A 97 -7.16 -27.66 -9.47
N SER A 98 -6.90 -28.04 -10.71
CA SER A 98 -7.98 -28.30 -11.68
C SER A 98 -8.91 -29.43 -11.22
N THR A 99 -8.34 -30.47 -10.63
CA THR A 99 -9.10 -31.58 -10.04
C THR A 99 -9.90 -31.13 -8.83
N ALA A 100 -9.30 -30.30 -7.96
CA ALA A 100 -9.94 -29.85 -6.71
C ALA A 100 -11.05 -28.80 -6.93
N THR A 101 -10.91 -27.94 -7.95
CA THR A 101 -11.88 -26.87 -8.26
C THR A 101 -12.91 -27.25 -9.32
N GLY A 102 -12.62 -28.25 -10.16
CA GLY A 102 -13.42 -28.58 -11.33
C GLY A 102 -13.21 -27.63 -12.53
N GLU A 103 -12.29 -26.66 -12.39
CA GLU A 103 -11.94 -25.71 -13.45
C GLU A 103 -10.57 -26.01 -14.03
N LYS A 104 -10.38 -25.77 -15.33
CA LYS A 104 -9.09 -26.01 -15.98
C LYS A 104 -8.11 -24.87 -15.70
N HIS A 105 -7.02 -25.18 -15.02
CA HIS A 105 -5.90 -24.29 -14.76
C HIS A 105 -4.65 -24.71 -15.54
N SER A 106 -3.76 -23.76 -15.81
CA SER A 106 -2.47 -24.04 -16.46
C SER A 106 -1.31 -23.51 -15.62
N ALA A 107 -0.15 -24.15 -15.75
CA ALA A 107 1.05 -23.85 -14.98
C ALA A 107 1.44 -22.35 -14.95
N LEU A 108 1.34 -21.67 -16.09
CA LEU A 108 1.72 -20.26 -16.21
C LEU A 108 0.56 -19.28 -15.96
N LYS A 109 -0.67 -19.78 -15.75
CA LYS A 109 -1.87 -18.97 -15.52
C LYS A 109 -2.64 -19.49 -14.31
N LEU A 110 -1.93 -19.63 -13.19
CA LEU A 110 -2.55 -19.98 -11.92
C LEU A 110 -3.49 -18.85 -11.45
N PRO A 111 -4.65 -19.19 -10.85
CA PRO A 111 -5.69 -18.20 -10.52
C PRO A 111 -5.39 -17.39 -9.26
N PHE A 112 -4.15 -17.32 -8.82
CA PHE A 112 -3.70 -16.57 -7.66
C PHE A 112 -2.37 -15.85 -7.94
N GLN A 113 -2.08 -14.83 -7.13
CA GLN A 113 -0.88 -14.01 -7.26
C GLN A 113 0.00 -14.07 -6.02
N GLN A 114 -0.57 -14.47 -4.89
CA GLN A 114 0.08 -14.52 -3.59
C GLN A 114 0.00 -15.93 -3.01
N ILE A 115 1.10 -16.33 -2.37
CA ILE A 115 1.18 -17.57 -1.60
C ILE A 115 1.79 -17.29 -0.24
N THR A 116 1.47 -18.09 0.75
CA THR A 116 2.05 -18.03 2.09
C THR A 116 2.59 -19.41 2.44
N PHE A 117 3.91 -19.56 2.51
CA PHE A 117 4.52 -20.79 2.97
C PHE A 117 4.27 -21.01 4.46
N ALA A 118 4.07 -22.26 4.86
CA ALA A 118 4.14 -22.66 6.25
C ALA A 118 5.57 -22.50 6.78
N ASP A 119 5.73 -22.36 8.10
CA ASP A 119 7.06 -22.16 8.72
C ASP A 119 8.05 -23.31 8.46
N ASP A 120 7.55 -24.54 8.26
CA ASP A 120 8.34 -25.72 7.92
C ASP A 120 8.60 -25.87 6.41
N GLU A 121 8.06 -24.97 5.60
CA GLU A 121 8.13 -24.93 4.13
C GLU A 121 7.67 -26.21 3.41
N LYS A 122 6.90 -27.06 4.07
CA LYS A 122 6.37 -28.31 3.46
C LYS A 122 5.05 -28.08 2.75
N SER A 123 4.38 -27.00 3.06
CA SER A 123 3.11 -26.59 2.44
C SER A 123 3.03 -25.09 2.23
N PHE A 124 2.09 -24.67 1.40
CA PHE A 124 1.76 -23.26 1.25
C PHE A 124 0.25 -23.07 1.05
N GLU A 125 -0.23 -21.88 1.44
CA GLU A 125 -1.60 -21.47 1.29
C GLU A 125 -1.74 -20.42 0.19
N PHE A 126 -2.88 -20.40 -0.46
CA PHE A 126 -3.26 -19.44 -1.48
C PHE A 126 -4.79 -19.28 -1.52
N SER A 127 -5.27 -18.23 -2.20
CA SER A 127 -6.70 -17.98 -2.36
C SER A 127 -7.10 -18.04 -3.82
N VAL A 128 -8.18 -18.76 -4.09
CA VAL A 128 -8.84 -18.80 -5.40
C VAL A 128 -10.26 -18.32 -5.22
N THR A 129 -10.65 -17.25 -5.91
CA THR A 129 -11.90 -16.54 -5.68
C THR A 129 -11.98 -16.16 -4.19
N ASP A 130 -12.97 -16.57 -3.44
CA ASP A 130 -13.15 -16.26 -2.02
C ASP A 130 -12.78 -17.45 -1.10
N ALA A 131 -12.18 -18.51 -1.64
CA ALA A 131 -11.81 -19.70 -0.90
C ALA A 131 -10.30 -19.78 -0.67
N ARG A 132 -9.91 -20.14 0.56
CA ARG A 132 -8.52 -20.46 0.91
C ARG A 132 -8.25 -21.93 0.66
N TRP A 133 -7.05 -22.19 0.17
CA TRP A 133 -6.57 -23.52 -0.17
C TRP A 133 -5.17 -23.73 0.39
N ARG A 134 -4.83 -24.96 0.73
CA ARG A 134 -3.48 -25.37 1.11
C ARG A 134 -3.01 -26.49 0.18
N CYS A 135 -1.77 -26.36 -0.27
CA CYS A 135 -1.08 -27.39 -1.05
C CYS A 135 0.08 -27.97 -0.24
N GLU A 136 0.13 -29.29 -0.12
CA GLU A 136 1.28 -30.01 0.42
C GLU A 136 2.31 -30.24 -0.70
N LEU A 137 3.58 -29.88 -0.47
CA LEU A 137 4.63 -29.96 -1.50
C LEU A 137 5.11 -31.38 -1.79
N ALA A 138 4.89 -32.31 -0.88
CA ALA A 138 5.34 -33.71 -1.03
C ALA A 138 4.55 -34.42 -2.14
N ASP A 139 3.26 -34.31 -2.14
CA ASP A 139 2.35 -35.03 -3.04
C ASP A 139 1.49 -34.13 -3.92
N TYR A 140 1.52 -32.82 -3.69
CA TYR A 140 0.66 -31.80 -4.33
C TYR A 140 -0.83 -31.99 -4.02
N SER A 141 -1.17 -32.60 -2.89
CA SER A 141 -2.55 -32.63 -2.43
C SER A 141 -3.03 -31.23 -2.09
N VAL A 142 -4.18 -30.84 -2.69
CA VAL A 142 -4.80 -29.53 -2.50
C VAL A 142 -6.07 -29.68 -1.69
N LYS A 143 -6.17 -28.97 -0.58
CA LYS A 143 -7.33 -28.99 0.32
C LYS A 143 -7.90 -27.60 0.53
N LYS A 144 -9.22 -27.50 0.44
CA LYS A 144 -9.93 -26.26 0.78
C LYS A 144 -9.90 -26.08 2.30
N LEU A 145 -9.48 -24.90 2.75
CA LEU A 145 -9.47 -24.52 4.16
C LEU A 145 -10.83 -23.92 4.55
N PRO A 146 -11.23 -24.07 5.82
CA PRO A 146 -12.39 -23.36 6.32
C PRO A 146 -12.18 -21.85 6.18
N PRO A 147 -13.26 -21.07 6.03
CA PRO A 147 -13.18 -19.62 6.07
C PRO A 147 -12.43 -19.17 7.32
N GLU A 148 -11.55 -18.19 7.19
CA GLU A 148 -10.94 -17.59 8.36
C GLU A 148 -12.07 -16.98 9.20
N GLU A 149 -12.24 -17.45 10.43
CA GLU A 149 -13.09 -16.75 11.36
C GLU A 149 -12.49 -15.34 11.50
N ARG A 150 -13.08 -14.39 10.76
CA ARG A 150 -12.82 -12.99 11.06
C ARG A 150 -13.17 -12.87 12.53
N ARG A 151 -12.19 -12.69 13.38
CA ARG A 151 -12.44 -12.26 14.75
C ARG A 151 -13.16 -10.93 14.63
N GLY A 152 -14.45 -11.06 14.40
CA GLY A 152 -15.39 -9.99 14.23
C GLY A 152 -15.35 -9.20 15.51
N GLY A 153 -14.88 -7.98 15.40
CA GLY A 153 -15.16 -7.07 16.48
C GLY A 153 -16.66 -7.04 16.70
N ILE A 154 -17.07 -7.36 17.90
CA ILE A 154 -18.46 -7.33 18.34
C ILE A 154 -19.00 -5.92 18.07
N THR A 155 -19.79 -5.78 17.02
CA THR A 155 -20.53 -4.56 16.75
C THR A 155 -21.75 -4.59 17.67
N PHE A 156 -21.67 -3.90 18.79
CA PHE A 156 -22.86 -3.62 19.59
C PHE A 156 -23.74 -2.64 18.81
N ASN A 157 -24.68 -3.17 18.05
CA ASN A 157 -25.74 -2.38 17.46
C ASN A 157 -26.79 -2.14 18.54
N THR A 158 -26.66 -1.05 19.30
CA THR A 158 -27.54 -0.73 20.42
C THR A 158 -28.90 -0.17 20.00
N GLY A 159 -29.14 0.02 18.69
CA GLY A 159 -30.45 0.45 18.18
C GLY A 159 -30.95 1.81 18.65
N LEU A 160 -30.21 2.55 19.44
CA LEU A 160 -30.61 3.84 19.99
C LEU A 160 -30.13 5.00 19.06
N PRO A 161 -31.01 5.92 18.66
CA PRO A 161 -30.65 7.13 17.97
C PRO A 161 -30.05 8.13 18.97
N GLY A 162 -28.73 8.21 19.01
CA GLY A 162 -27.97 9.19 19.79
C GLY A 162 -26.68 9.55 19.03
N PRO A 163 -25.99 10.67 19.37
CA PRO A 163 -24.70 10.95 18.80
C PRO A 163 -23.81 9.73 19.05
N ARG A 164 -23.39 9.11 17.94
CA ARG A 164 -22.45 7.98 18.01
C ARG A 164 -21.12 8.52 18.50
N TYR A 165 -20.92 8.53 19.78
CA TYR A 165 -19.58 8.58 20.34
C TYR A 165 -18.92 7.26 19.95
N ASN A 166 -18.28 7.24 18.77
CA ASN A 166 -17.28 6.26 18.51
C ASN A 166 -16.16 6.54 19.50
N PHE A 167 -16.22 5.91 20.67
CA PHE A 167 -15.00 5.70 21.44
C PHE A 167 -14.07 4.97 20.47
N PRO A 168 -12.95 5.58 20.05
CA PRO A 168 -12.04 4.89 19.17
C PRO A 168 -11.69 3.59 19.88
N ARG A 169 -12.03 2.47 19.25
CA ARG A 169 -11.40 1.21 19.59
C ARG A 169 -9.94 1.54 19.62
N THR A 170 -9.30 1.44 20.76
CA THR A 170 -7.87 1.54 20.83
C THR A 170 -7.37 0.34 20.04
N ASP A 171 -7.02 0.54 18.77
CA ASP A 171 -6.33 -0.44 17.95
C ASP A 171 -4.92 -0.60 18.51
N ALA A 172 -4.86 -1.09 19.77
CA ALA A 172 -3.61 -1.28 20.45
C ALA A 172 -2.80 -2.33 19.71
N LYS A 173 -1.53 -2.04 19.47
CA LYS A 173 -0.59 -2.96 18.86
C LYS A 173 0.10 -3.77 19.95
N VAL A 174 -0.14 -5.06 19.95
CA VAL A 174 0.48 -6.00 20.90
C VAL A 174 1.94 -6.22 20.54
N SER A 175 2.81 -6.27 21.55
CA SER A 175 4.23 -6.58 21.39
C SER A 175 4.46 -8.00 20.89
N PRO A 176 5.58 -8.31 20.21
CA PRO A 176 5.90 -9.66 19.71
C PRO A 176 5.89 -10.76 20.77
N ASP A 177 6.26 -10.44 22.03
CA ASP A 177 6.23 -11.37 23.16
C ASP A 177 4.83 -11.50 23.83
N GLY A 178 3.85 -10.72 23.34
CA GLY A 178 2.50 -10.73 23.86
C GLY A 178 2.28 -10.06 25.21
N LYS A 179 3.31 -9.47 25.83
CA LYS A 179 3.22 -8.94 27.21
C LYS A 179 2.73 -7.50 27.29
N TRP A 180 2.89 -6.73 26.23
CA TRP A 180 2.60 -5.31 26.18
C TRP A 180 1.63 -4.96 25.06
N GLU A 181 0.90 -3.86 25.25
CA GLU A 181 0.12 -3.20 24.21
C GLU A 181 0.55 -1.73 24.14
N ALA A 182 0.69 -1.19 22.91
CA ALA A 182 0.92 0.21 22.64
C ALA A 182 -0.19 0.79 21.80
N TRP A 183 -0.64 2.00 22.11
CA TRP A 183 -1.68 2.72 21.37
C TRP A 183 -1.45 4.22 21.41
N ILE A 184 -2.26 4.96 20.66
CA ILE A 184 -2.27 6.43 20.70
C ILE A 184 -3.49 6.90 21.48
N ASN A 185 -3.26 7.75 22.46
CA ASN A 185 -4.30 8.40 23.22
C ASN A 185 -3.98 9.89 23.36
N ASN A 186 -4.94 10.75 23.02
CA ASN A 186 -4.77 12.19 23.00
C ASN A 186 -3.45 12.61 22.33
N PHE A 187 -3.25 12.12 21.07
CA PHE A 187 -2.08 12.36 20.21
C PHE A 187 -0.74 11.80 20.70
N ASN A 188 -0.70 11.16 21.88
CA ASN A 188 0.51 10.64 22.51
C ASN A 188 0.58 9.12 22.53
N VAL A 189 1.80 8.58 22.58
CA VAL A 189 2.06 7.14 22.68
C VAL A 189 1.86 6.68 24.13
N TRP A 190 1.08 5.63 24.28
CA TRP A 190 0.81 4.97 25.56
C TRP A 190 1.15 3.49 25.48
N VAL A 191 1.54 2.92 26.62
CA VAL A 191 1.75 1.48 26.78
C VAL A 191 1.10 0.95 28.03
N ARG A 192 0.73 -0.33 28.01
CA ARG A 192 0.24 -1.07 29.18
C ARG A 192 0.61 -2.54 29.08
N PRO A 193 0.66 -3.27 30.21
CA PRO A 193 0.67 -4.72 30.16
C PRO A 193 -0.58 -5.25 29.43
N ASN A 194 -0.40 -6.22 28.57
CA ASN A 194 -1.47 -6.77 27.74
C ASN A 194 -2.64 -7.26 28.64
N GLY A 195 -3.86 -6.88 28.26
CA GLY A 195 -5.08 -7.20 28.99
C GLY A 195 -5.30 -6.41 30.29
N LYS A 196 -4.42 -5.47 30.68
CA LYS A 196 -4.66 -4.56 31.79
C LYS A 196 -5.36 -3.28 31.33
N ARG A 197 -6.09 -2.63 32.25
CA ARG A 197 -6.81 -1.37 31.95
C ARG A 197 -5.91 -0.14 32.08
N GLU A 198 -5.01 -0.17 33.07
CA GLU A 198 -4.14 0.94 33.38
C GLU A 198 -2.93 0.97 32.42
N GLY A 199 -2.64 2.15 31.89
CA GLY A 199 -1.52 2.38 31.01
C GLY A 199 -0.69 3.58 31.42
N THR A 200 0.48 3.68 30.85
CA THR A 200 1.44 4.78 31.08
C THR A 200 1.73 5.48 29.76
N ALA A 201 1.76 6.82 29.77
CA ALA A 201 2.20 7.60 28.62
C ALA A 201 3.72 7.47 28.44
N LEU A 202 4.16 7.26 27.21
CA LEU A 202 5.56 7.32 26.79
C LEU A 202 5.92 8.70 26.23
N SER A 203 4.93 9.46 25.75
CA SER A 203 5.14 10.82 25.25
C SER A 203 4.13 11.80 25.84
N PHE A 204 4.49 13.09 25.83
CA PHE A 204 3.68 14.20 26.33
C PHE A 204 3.74 15.41 25.38
N ASP A 205 4.37 15.26 24.22
CA ASP A 205 4.62 16.29 23.21
C ASP A 205 3.73 16.15 21.96
N GLY A 206 2.75 15.24 22.02
CA GLY A 206 1.73 15.08 20.99
C GLY A 206 0.61 16.11 21.12
N SER A 207 0.13 16.60 19.96
CA SER A 207 -0.98 17.52 19.83
C SER A 207 -1.69 17.32 18.48
N GLU A 208 -2.83 17.99 18.25
CA GLU A 208 -3.52 17.95 16.96
C GLU A 208 -2.60 18.38 15.79
N GLY A 209 -1.75 19.37 16.01
CA GLY A 209 -0.78 19.86 15.02
C GLY A 209 0.55 19.10 14.99
N ASN A 210 0.71 18.06 15.82
CA ASN A 210 1.94 17.27 15.91
C ASN A 210 1.66 15.95 16.62
N TYR A 211 1.03 15.01 15.93
CA TYR A 211 0.48 13.79 16.51
C TYR A 211 1.33 12.56 16.21
N TYR A 212 1.24 11.55 17.08
CA TYR A 212 1.82 10.23 16.84
C TYR A 212 0.85 9.38 16.01
N ALA A 213 1.35 8.84 14.88
CA ALA A 213 0.53 8.09 13.94
C ALA A 213 0.52 6.60 14.29
N LEU A 214 -0.60 6.06 14.81
CA LEU A 214 -0.74 4.65 15.17
C LEU A 214 -0.38 3.69 14.04
N ALA A 215 -0.72 4.04 12.80
CA ALA A 215 -0.40 3.23 11.63
C ALA A 215 1.11 2.95 11.49
N SER A 216 1.96 3.90 11.89
CA SER A 216 3.41 3.82 11.81
C SER A 216 4.07 3.17 13.04
N LEU A 217 3.33 2.93 14.13
CA LEU A 217 3.86 2.34 15.35
C LEU A 217 4.30 0.89 15.11
N VAL A 218 5.55 0.58 15.41
CA VAL A 218 6.14 -0.76 15.25
C VAL A 218 6.98 -1.11 16.46
N TRP A 219 6.72 -2.28 17.03
CA TRP A 219 7.52 -2.85 18.11
C TRP A 219 8.87 -3.39 17.60
N SER A 220 9.92 -3.26 18.42
CA SER A 220 11.16 -4.04 18.21
C SER A 220 10.87 -5.53 18.37
N PRO A 221 11.62 -6.42 17.67
CA PRO A 221 11.43 -7.86 17.79
C PRO A 221 11.55 -8.40 19.21
N ASP A 222 12.36 -7.78 20.07
CA ASP A 222 12.53 -8.14 21.49
C ASP A 222 11.50 -7.50 22.43
N SER A 223 10.54 -6.75 21.88
CA SER A 223 9.46 -6.09 22.65
C SER A 223 9.88 -5.02 23.65
N LYS A 224 11.14 -4.54 23.58
CA LYS A 224 11.64 -3.53 24.54
C LYS A 224 11.48 -2.10 24.05
N MET A 225 11.29 -1.92 22.75
CA MET A 225 11.23 -0.60 22.13
C MET A 225 10.06 -0.47 21.18
N VAL A 226 9.62 0.78 20.98
CA VAL A 226 8.57 1.15 20.03
C VAL A 226 9.10 2.29 19.17
N ALA A 227 9.10 2.10 17.86
CA ALA A 227 9.36 3.15 16.89
C ALA A 227 8.04 3.62 16.24
N VAL A 228 7.90 4.93 16.04
CA VAL A 228 6.67 5.53 15.52
C VAL A 228 6.98 6.87 14.87
N TYR A 229 6.21 7.27 13.89
CA TYR A 229 6.27 8.63 13.34
C TYR A 229 5.44 9.60 14.18
N ARG A 230 6.07 10.70 14.57
CA ARG A 230 5.39 11.92 14.99
C ARG A 230 5.19 12.78 13.75
N VAL A 231 3.96 13.15 13.45
CA VAL A 231 3.58 13.80 12.21
C VAL A 231 3.09 15.21 12.47
N ARG A 232 3.74 16.18 11.86
CA ARG A 232 3.17 17.53 11.68
C ARG A 232 2.35 17.51 10.40
N PRO A 233 1.01 17.65 10.50
CA PRO A 233 0.15 17.52 9.33
C PRO A 233 0.38 18.66 8.34
N GLY A 234 0.27 18.32 7.07
CA GLY A 234 0.26 19.25 5.98
C GLY A 234 -1.10 19.93 5.81
N TYR A 235 -1.28 20.60 4.69
CA TYR A 235 -2.55 21.22 4.33
C TYR A 235 -3.45 20.23 3.63
N ASN A 236 -4.58 19.90 4.24
CA ASN A 236 -5.55 18.93 3.72
C ASN A 236 -6.55 19.64 2.79
N ARG A 237 -6.15 19.84 1.53
CA ARG A 237 -6.99 20.44 0.50
C ARG A 237 -7.98 19.42 -0.06
N LYS A 238 -9.25 19.81 -0.11
CA LYS A 238 -10.27 19.03 -0.81
C LYS A 238 -10.58 19.66 -2.16
N ILE A 239 -10.60 18.84 -3.20
CA ILE A 239 -11.20 19.19 -4.48
C ILE A 239 -12.59 18.57 -4.59
N GLN A 240 -13.45 19.26 -5.30
CA GLN A 240 -14.80 18.81 -5.58
C GLN A 240 -14.92 18.53 -7.07
N PHE A 241 -15.56 17.44 -7.44
CA PHE A 241 -15.88 17.13 -8.83
C PHE A 241 -17.27 16.51 -8.94
N VAL A 242 -17.83 16.59 -10.14
CA VAL A 242 -19.17 16.11 -10.43
C VAL A 242 -19.07 14.97 -11.44
N GLU A 243 -19.65 13.84 -11.08
CA GLU A 243 -19.95 12.76 -12.01
C GLU A 243 -21.28 13.10 -12.67
N SER A 244 -21.22 13.58 -13.92
CA SER A 244 -22.40 14.11 -14.62
C SER A 244 -23.40 13.02 -15.04
N THR A 245 -22.93 11.79 -15.28
CA THR A 245 -23.74 10.66 -15.72
C THR A 245 -23.38 9.40 -14.93
N PRO A 246 -23.77 9.32 -13.64
CA PRO A 246 -23.54 8.12 -12.85
C PRO A 246 -24.38 6.95 -13.41
N ALA A 247 -23.83 5.73 -13.31
CA ALA A 247 -24.48 4.55 -13.86
C ALA A 247 -25.73 4.09 -13.09
N ASP A 248 -25.89 4.52 -11.85
CA ASP A 248 -26.93 4.07 -10.91
C ASP A 248 -28.03 5.09 -10.62
N GLN A 249 -27.94 6.32 -11.19
CA GLN A 249 -28.96 7.35 -11.02
C GLN A 249 -28.94 8.37 -12.16
N VAL A 250 -30.07 9.07 -12.38
CA VAL A 250 -30.19 10.11 -13.39
C VAL A 250 -29.53 11.44 -12.99
N GLN A 251 -29.56 11.74 -11.69
CA GLN A 251 -29.01 13.00 -11.16
C GLN A 251 -27.49 12.92 -11.03
N PRO A 252 -26.76 14.00 -11.32
CA PRO A 252 -25.31 14.07 -11.10
C PRO A 252 -24.93 13.78 -9.65
N LYS A 253 -23.77 13.15 -9.45
CA LYS A 253 -23.19 12.92 -8.12
C LYS A 253 -22.05 13.90 -7.84
N TYR A 254 -22.05 14.44 -6.63
CA TYR A 254 -20.96 15.25 -6.12
C TYR A 254 -19.98 14.38 -5.33
N HIS A 255 -18.71 14.51 -5.65
CA HIS A 255 -17.64 13.83 -4.98
C HIS A 255 -16.63 14.84 -4.42
N SER A 256 -15.98 14.46 -3.33
CA SER A 256 -14.92 15.22 -2.70
C SER A 256 -13.76 14.26 -2.40
N MET A 257 -12.55 14.68 -2.73
CA MET A 257 -11.34 13.92 -2.41
C MET A 257 -10.23 14.83 -1.91
N ASP A 258 -9.37 14.29 -1.07
CA ASP A 258 -8.16 14.99 -0.64
C ASP A 258 -7.17 15.04 -1.80
N TYR A 259 -6.66 16.24 -2.09
CA TYR A 259 -5.75 16.46 -3.21
C TYR A 259 -4.81 17.62 -2.91
N ALA A 260 -3.57 17.29 -2.56
CA ALA A 260 -2.53 18.28 -2.37
C ALA A 260 -2.10 18.86 -3.73
N LYS A 261 -2.11 20.17 -3.86
CA LYS A 261 -1.62 20.88 -5.05
C LYS A 261 -0.14 21.22 -4.92
N PRO A 262 0.57 21.43 -6.03
CA PRO A 262 1.92 21.98 -5.99
C PRO A 262 1.97 23.25 -5.13
N GLY A 263 2.91 23.30 -4.17
CA GLY A 263 3.01 24.39 -3.20
C GLY A 263 2.31 24.14 -1.86
N ASP A 264 1.34 23.23 -1.76
CA ASP A 264 0.73 22.89 -0.47
C ASP A 264 1.76 22.25 0.48
N ALA A 265 1.59 22.49 1.77
CA ALA A 265 2.37 21.80 2.79
C ALA A 265 1.99 20.32 2.82
N LEU A 266 2.97 19.45 2.81
CA LEU A 266 2.78 18.00 2.99
C LEU A 266 2.95 17.63 4.46
N ASP A 267 2.45 16.46 4.84
CA ASP A 267 2.74 15.87 6.13
C ASP A 267 4.25 15.76 6.33
N HIS A 268 4.71 16.11 7.53
CA HIS A 268 6.12 16.05 7.87
C HIS A 268 6.31 15.03 9.00
N PRO A 269 6.53 13.74 8.65
CA PRO A 269 6.80 12.70 9.63
C PRO A 269 8.23 12.79 10.16
N GLN A 270 8.38 12.52 11.45
CA GLN A 270 9.66 12.44 12.14
C GLN A 270 9.70 11.15 12.96
N PRO A 271 10.68 10.26 12.78
CA PRO A 271 10.83 9.06 13.58
C PRO A 271 11.11 9.41 15.04
N VAL A 272 10.44 8.69 15.93
CA VAL A 272 10.67 8.75 17.37
C VAL A 272 10.75 7.35 17.91
N LEU A 273 11.72 7.09 18.78
CA LEU A 273 11.95 5.82 19.43
C LEU A 273 11.65 5.94 20.93
N PHE A 274 10.97 4.94 21.48
CA PHE A 274 10.68 4.85 22.91
C PHE A 274 11.22 3.56 23.48
N HIS A 275 11.94 3.65 24.59
CA HIS A 275 12.23 2.51 25.45
C HIS A 275 11.07 2.30 26.42
N VAL A 276 10.45 1.13 26.39
CA VAL A 276 9.21 0.86 27.14
C VAL A 276 9.46 0.86 28.64
N GLU A 277 10.53 0.23 29.09
CA GLU A 277 10.85 0.07 30.51
C GLU A 277 11.35 1.35 31.15
N SER A 278 12.33 2.00 30.53
CA SER A 278 12.89 3.26 31.02
C SER A 278 12.05 4.49 30.68
N LYS A 279 11.04 4.34 29.82
CA LYS A 279 10.20 5.44 29.29
C LYS A 279 11.01 6.54 28.60
N LYS A 280 12.23 6.23 28.17
CA LYS A 280 13.10 7.19 27.48
C LYS A 280 12.59 7.40 26.07
N GLN A 281 12.38 8.66 25.70
CA GLN A 281 12.07 9.09 24.34
C GLN A 281 13.35 9.54 23.64
N MET A 282 13.54 9.13 22.39
CA MET A 282 14.60 9.57 21.51
C MET A 282 13.99 10.07 20.20
N VAL A 283 14.14 11.37 19.97
CA VAL A 283 13.68 12.00 18.71
C VAL A 283 14.84 11.99 17.73
N VAL A 284 14.58 11.48 16.53
CA VAL A 284 15.61 11.39 15.49
C VAL A 284 15.79 12.73 14.81
N ASP A 285 17.05 13.18 14.67
CA ASP A 285 17.38 14.36 13.86
C ASP A 285 17.05 14.13 12.40
N ASN A 286 16.43 15.11 11.75
CA ASN A 286 15.97 15.02 10.37
C ASN A 286 16.97 15.61 9.34
N ALA A 287 18.20 15.90 9.72
CA ALA A 287 19.21 16.48 8.83
C ALA A 287 19.47 15.61 7.57
N LEU A 288 19.35 14.28 7.69
CA LEU A 288 19.54 13.35 6.59
C LEU A 288 18.28 13.15 5.71
N PHE A 289 17.12 13.62 6.16
CA PHE A 289 15.83 13.50 5.45
C PHE A 289 15.00 14.80 5.54
N PRO A 290 15.58 15.95 5.15
CA PRO A 290 14.87 17.22 5.17
C PRO A 290 13.77 17.25 4.10
N ASN A 291 12.68 17.97 4.38
CA ASN A 291 11.60 18.21 3.42
C ASN A 291 11.09 16.91 2.72
N PRO A 292 10.61 15.92 3.46
CA PRO A 292 10.17 14.66 2.87
C PRO A 292 8.91 14.86 2.03
N TYR A 293 8.88 14.19 0.87
CA TYR A 293 7.64 13.88 0.18
C TYR A 293 6.96 12.68 0.85
N ASN A 294 7.74 11.67 1.17
CA ASN A 294 7.28 10.48 1.87
C ASN A 294 8.42 9.82 2.66
N LEU A 295 8.09 9.25 3.81
CA LEU A 295 8.88 8.23 4.49
C LEU A 295 8.11 6.91 4.44
N THR A 296 8.80 5.80 4.15
CA THR A 296 8.16 4.49 4.12
C THR A 296 7.91 3.96 5.52
N ARG A 297 7.32 2.77 5.62
CA ARG A 297 7.12 2.07 6.88
C ARG A 297 8.46 1.81 7.57
N ILE A 298 8.48 1.97 8.90
CA ILE A 298 9.60 1.57 9.75
C ILE A 298 9.71 0.03 9.75
N GLU A 299 10.91 -0.48 9.51
CA GLU A 299 11.22 -1.91 9.53
C GLU A 299 12.40 -2.18 10.46
N TRP A 300 12.16 -2.96 11.52
CA TRP A 300 13.21 -3.33 12.47
C TRP A 300 14.12 -4.42 11.93
N ARG A 301 15.40 -4.32 12.25
CA ARG A 301 16.34 -5.44 12.08
C ARG A 301 15.99 -6.57 13.06
N LYS A 302 16.26 -7.80 12.66
CA LYS A 302 16.01 -9.01 13.50
C LYS A 302 16.82 -8.99 14.80
N ASP A 303 17.97 -8.34 14.81
CA ASP A 303 18.89 -8.21 15.95
C ASP A 303 18.51 -7.09 16.94
N ASN A 304 17.42 -6.37 16.71
CA ASN A 304 16.93 -5.24 17.50
C ASN A 304 17.83 -4.01 17.53
N ARG A 305 19.01 -4.05 16.91
CA ARG A 305 20.01 -2.99 16.96
C ARG A 305 19.57 -1.72 16.27
N ALA A 306 18.80 -1.85 15.20
CA ALA A 306 18.45 -0.72 14.37
C ALA A 306 17.09 -0.93 13.68
N PHE A 307 16.53 0.14 13.16
CA PHE A 307 15.42 0.10 12.23
C PHE A 307 15.72 0.93 10.99
N THR A 308 15.06 0.58 9.89
CA THR A 308 15.24 1.22 8.58
C THR A 308 13.94 1.86 8.10
N PHE A 309 14.10 2.87 7.28
CA PHE A 309 13.03 3.45 6.46
C PHE A 309 13.63 4.10 5.22
N GLU A 310 12.81 4.28 4.20
CA GLU A 310 13.19 4.94 2.98
C GLU A 310 12.68 6.38 2.97
N TYR A 311 13.48 7.26 2.46
CA TYR A 311 13.19 8.68 2.33
C TYR A 311 13.14 9.06 0.85
N ASN A 312 12.05 9.68 0.46
CA ASN A 312 11.88 10.31 -0.84
C ASN A 312 11.71 11.82 -0.62
N GLN A 313 12.61 12.60 -1.16
CA GLN A 313 12.57 14.06 -1.04
C GLN A 313 11.41 14.66 -1.87
N ARG A 314 10.82 15.73 -1.39
CA ARG A 314 9.90 16.55 -2.19
C ARG A 314 10.61 17.03 -3.45
N GLY A 315 10.01 16.73 -4.62
CA GLY A 315 10.63 16.94 -5.93
C GLY A 315 11.32 15.69 -6.50
N HIS A 316 11.40 14.60 -5.73
CA HIS A 316 11.86 13.26 -6.15
C HIS A 316 13.31 13.22 -6.70
N GLN A 317 14.16 14.17 -6.32
CA GLN A 317 15.55 14.21 -6.77
C GLN A 317 16.51 13.43 -5.88
N VAL A 318 16.11 13.20 -4.61
CA VAL A 318 16.91 12.45 -3.65
C VAL A 318 16.06 11.33 -3.05
N TYR A 319 16.61 10.13 -3.11
CA TYR A 319 16.08 8.95 -2.46
C TYR A 319 17.18 8.33 -1.59
N ARG A 320 16.83 8.01 -0.34
CA ARG A 320 17.76 7.42 0.63
C ARG A 320 17.13 6.26 1.36
N VAL A 321 17.91 5.24 1.62
CA VAL A 321 17.61 4.21 2.62
C VAL A 321 18.38 4.56 3.87
N LEU A 322 17.69 4.76 4.97
CA LEU A 322 18.27 5.19 6.22
C LEU A 322 18.15 4.08 7.26
N GLU A 323 19.20 3.84 7.99
CA GLU A 323 19.22 2.96 9.17
C GLU A 323 19.52 3.80 10.40
N LEU A 324 18.69 3.64 11.43
CA LEU A 324 18.86 4.28 12.72
C LEU A 324 19.27 3.25 13.75
N ASP A 325 20.42 3.49 14.39
CA ASP A 325 20.87 2.71 15.52
C ASP A 325 19.95 2.99 16.72
N ALA A 326 19.38 1.93 17.29
CA ALA A 326 18.45 2.06 18.42
C ALA A 326 19.16 1.96 19.78
N THR A 327 20.48 1.81 19.80
CA THR A 327 21.30 1.64 21.02
C THR A 327 22.02 2.93 21.45
N THR A 328 22.18 3.87 20.55
CA THR A 328 22.84 5.16 20.78
C THR A 328 21.84 6.31 20.71
#